data_61ec452a82d758df5ed762648f3524c1
#
_entry.id   61ec452a82d758df5ed762648f3524c1
#
_cell.length_a   1.000
_cell.length_b   1.000
_cell.length_c   1.000
_cell.angle_alpha   90.00
_cell.angle_beta   90.00
_cell.angle_gamma   90.00
#
_symmetry.space_group_name_H-M   'P 1'
#
loop_
_entity.id
_entity.type
_entity.pdbx_description
1 polymer ?
#
loop_
_entity_poly.entity_id
_entity_poly.type
_entity_poly.pdbx_seq_one_letter_code
_entity_poly.pdbx_strand_id
1 'polypeptide(L)'
;MEAEINMSEPKSKQVLLSGMQPSGALHLGNYEGALRNWVDLQNTGKYEMFNCIVDWHALTSGFEKTEMLVPRIYEMAADYIAAGLDPEKTAIFVQSQIKEHAELHLLLSMVIPIPWLERVPSYKEKVESLGLDSYGFLGYPLLQTADIIIYRANVVPVGKDQLPHIELAREVVRRFHYLYGEVFPEPKGLITKFQVLPGTDGQKMSKTYGNFIALGDGPDVLKRKIMSMFTDPAKIHKTDPGHPKDCPVNIYRTIYDAELPADLAEKCAAGDSSIGCVGCKKALLRAIVDYFQDFRIRREELLSDKSQLEGYLESGADRARERATETMKLVREAMKIYRPNI
;
A
#
# COMPACT_ATOMS: atom_id res chain seq x y z
N MET A 1 18.46 -51.95 6.90
CA MET A 1 18.95 -50.61 7.31
C MET A 1 18.09 -49.64 6.57
N GLU A 2 16.96 -49.31 7.21
CA GLU A 2 15.97 -48.37 6.66
C GLU A 2 16.48 -46.96 6.87
N ALA A 3 16.55 -46.19 5.79
CA ALA A 3 16.91 -44.79 5.85
C ALA A 3 15.71 -43.98 6.40
N GLU A 4 15.84 -43.48 7.62
CA GLU A 4 14.89 -42.53 8.18
C GLU A 4 14.83 -41.28 7.29
N ILE A 5 13.66 -41.10 6.66
CA ILE A 5 13.31 -39.87 5.94
C ILE A 5 13.11 -38.80 7.01
N ASN A 6 14.11 -37.93 7.15
CA ASN A 6 14.06 -36.78 8.02
C ASN A 6 13.05 -35.78 7.41
N MET A 7 11.79 -35.88 7.80
CA MET A 7 10.77 -34.88 7.50
C MET A 7 11.11 -33.62 8.28
N SER A 8 11.83 -32.68 7.62
CA SER A 8 12.04 -31.35 8.16
C SER A 8 10.67 -30.74 8.51
N GLU A 9 10.51 -30.32 9.77
CA GLU A 9 9.34 -29.58 10.22
C GLU A 9 9.05 -28.43 9.24
N PRO A 10 7.79 -28.15 8.92
CA PRO A 10 7.45 -27.05 8.04
C PRO A 10 7.98 -25.75 8.68
N LYS A 11 8.94 -25.10 8.03
CA LYS A 11 9.44 -23.79 8.48
C LYS A 11 8.22 -22.88 8.66
N SER A 12 8.05 -22.34 9.87
CA SER A 12 6.99 -21.38 10.16
C SER A 12 6.99 -20.25 9.11
N LYS A 13 5.80 -19.88 8.61
CA LYS A 13 5.67 -18.80 7.62
C LYS A 13 6.30 -17.53 8.18
N GLN A 14 6.95 -16.76 7.32
CA GLN A 14 7.40 -15.42 7.70
C GLN A 14 6.20 -14.50 7.83
N VAL A 15 6.22 -13.65 8.85
CA VAL A 15 5.16 -12.64 9.04
C VAL A 15 5.44 -11.43 8.17
N LEU A 16 4.43 -11.02 7.42
CA LEU A 16 4.47 -9.84 6.54
C LEU A 16 3.40 -8.84 6.97
N LEU A 17 3.83 -7.61 7.20
CA LEU A 17 2.90 -6.48 7.41
C LEU A 17 2.97 -5.53 6.22
N SER A 18 1.82 -5.06 5.79
CA SER A 18 1.70 -3.89 4.92
C SER A 18 0.40 -3.13 5.22
N GLY A 19 0.27 -1.94 4.64
CA GLY A 19 -0.95 -1.15 4.82
C GLY A 19 -0.91 0.16 4.07
N MET A 20 -2.10 0.79 3.95
CA MET A 20 -2.25 2.12 3.36
C MET A 20 -3.18 3.00 4.19
N GLN A 21 -2.96 4.31 4.08
CA GLN A 21 -3.83 5.31 4.70
C GLN A 21 -5.12 5.49 3.87
N PRO A 22 -6.31 5.50 4.51
CA PRO A 22 -7.58 5.78 3.84
C PRO A 22 -7.72 7.29 3.55
N SER A 23 -6.75 7.87 2.84
CA SER A 23 -6.67 9.30 2.52
C SER A 23 -7.44 9.69 1.26
N GLY A 24 -8.22 8.78 0.67
CA GLY A 24 -9.04 8.94 -0.53
C GLY A 24 -9.03 7.70 -1.40
N ALA A 25 -9.74 7.74 -2.52
CA ALA A 25 -9.85 6.62 -3.45
C ALA A 25 -8.48 6.07 -3.87
N LEU A 26 -8.36 4.75 -3.95
CA LEU A 26 -7.17 4.11 -4.51
C LEU A 26 -7.13 4.33 -6.02
N HIS A 27 -5.94 4.53 -6.54
CA HIS A 27 -5.71 4.79 -7.96
C HIS A 27 -4.76 3.74 -8.57
N LEU A 28 -4.64 3.73 -9.89
CA LEU A 28 -3.79 2.77 -10.62
C LEU A 28 -2.35 2.74 -10.10
N GLY A 29 -1.81 3.88 -9.66
CA GLY A 29 -0.49 3.94 -9.03
C GLY A 29 -0.41 3.18 -7.69
N ASN A 30 -1.48 3.17 -6.88
CA ASN A 30 -1.55 2.36 -5.65
C ASN A 30 -1.68 0.87 -5.98
N TYR A 31 -2.45 0.55 -7.03
CA TYR A 31 -2.64 -0.82 -7.48
C TYR A 31 -1.32 -1.44 -7.95
N GLU A 32 -0.65 -0.83 -8.92
CA GLU A 32 0.62 -1.33 -9.46
C GLU A 32 1.77 -1.18 -8.45
N GLY A 33 1.75 -0.11 -7.65
CA GLY A 33 2.80 0.17 -6.68
C GLY A 33 2.79 -0.73 -5.44
N ALA A 34 1.64 -1.25 -5.04
CA ALA A 34 1.52 -2.02 -3.81
C ALA A 34 0.53 -3.17 -3.90
N LEU A 35 -0.74 -2.89 -4.23
CA LEU A 35 -1.83 -3.85 -4.02
C LEU A 35 -1.67 -5.13 -4.86
N ARG A 36 -1.33 -5.01 -6.13
CA ARG A 36 -1.03 -6.15 -7.03
C ARG A 36 0.09 -7.02 -6.46
N ASN A 37 1.14 -6.40 -5.97
CA ASN A 37 2.25 -7.12 -5.36
C ASN A 37 1.86 -7.84 -4.06
N TRP A 38 0.96 -7.27 -3.25
CA TRP A 38 0.44 -7.95 -2.06
C TRP A 38 -0.35 -9.21 -2.44
N VAL A 39 -1.17 -9.13 -3.48
CA VAL A 39 -1.89 -10.29 -4.02
C VAL A 39 -0.91 -11.36 -4.51
N ASP A 40 0.14 -10.98 -5.23
CA ASP A 40 1.17 -11.90 -5.67
C ASP A 40 1.87 -12.58 -4.48
N LEU A 41 2.24 -11.80 -3.45
CA LEU A 41 2.87 -12.33 -2.22
C LEU A 41 1.94 -13.29 -1.47
N GLN A 42 0.65 -12.94 -1.33
CA GLN A 42 -0.37 -13.81 -0.75
C GLN A 42 -0.41 -15.16 -1.47
N ASN A 43 -0.44 -15.13 -2.80
CA ASN A 43 -0.59 -16.33 -3.63
C ASN A 43 0.66 -17.23 -3.61
N THR A 44 1.82 -16.73 -3.15
CA THR A 44 2.99 -17.59 -2.89
C THR A 44 2.78 -18.56 -1.74
N GLY A 45 1.85 -18.29 -0.82
CA GLY A 45 1.61 -19.06 0.40
C GLY A 45 2.75 -19.04 1.42
N LYS A 46 3.82 -18.28 1.19
CA LYS A 46 5.03 -18.24 2.02
C LYS A 46 4.89 -17.37 3.28
N TYR A 47 3.90 -16.48 3.31
CA TYR A 47 3.73 -15.46 4.33
C TYR A 47 2.45 -15.64 5.13
N GLU A 48 2.51 -15.33 6.41
CA GLU A 48 1.36 -14.94 7.22
C GLU A 48 1.20 -13.43 7.06
N MET A 49 0.10 -12.98 6.44
CA MET A 49 -0.03 -11.60 5.99
C MET A 49 -1.02 -10.81 6.83
N PHE A 50 -0.61 -9.59 7.17
CA PHE A 50 -1.41 -8.57 7.84
C PHE A 50 -1.47 -7.33 6.95
N ASN A 51 -2.67 -7.00 6.44
CA ASN A 51 -2.90 -5.85 5.58
C ASN A 51 -3.77 -4.82 6.31
N CYS A 52 -3.13 -3.81 6.87
CA CYS A 52 -3.74 -2.83 7.75
C CYS A 52 -4.26 -1.61 6.98
N ILE A 53 -5.48 -1.19 7.25
CA ILE A 53 -6.00 0.13 6.86
C ILE A 53 -5.65 1.09 7.99
N VAL A 54 -4.64 1.94 7.78
CA VAL A 54 -4.02 2.73 8.84
C VAL A 54 -4.72 4.09 9.03
N ASP A 55 -5.86 4.06 9.68
CA ASP A 55 -6.73 5.22 9.94
C ASP A 55 -6.11 6.23 10.91
N TRP A 56 -5.38 5.79 11.95
CA TRP A 56 -4.66 6.71 12.83
C TRP A 56 -3.53 7.45 12.09
N HIS A 57 -2.85 6.79 11.17
CA HIS A 57 -1.89 7.49 10.31
C HIS A 57 -2.57 8.54 9.42
N ALA A 58 -3.78 8.28 8.94
CA ALA A 58 -4.53 9.27 8.19
C ALA A 58 -4.86 10.52 9.03
N LEU A 59 -5.12 10.32 10.34
CA LEU A 59 -5.38 11.43 11.26
C LEU A 59 -4.16 12.28 11.57
N THR A 60 -2.93 11.79 11.43
CA THR A 60 -1.72 12.59 11.71
C THR A 60 -1.59 13.83 10.84
N SER A 61 -2.19 13.82 9.65
CA SER A 61 -2.19 14.96 8.72
C SER A 61 -3.59 15.40 8.28
N GLY A 62 -4.63 14.64 8.60
CA GLY A 62 -6.01 14.87 8.16
C GLY A 62 -7.02 15.05 9.31
N PHE A 63 -6.55 15.38 10.51
CA PHE A 63 -7.38 15.44 11.71
C PHE A 63 -8.51 16.50 11.66
N GLU A 64 -8.38 17.51 10.81
CA GLU A 64 -9.40 18.57 10.67
C GLU A 64 -10.63 18.13 9.84
N LYS A 65 -10.51 17.06 9.03
CA LYS A 65 -11.55 16.61 8.07
C LYS A 65 -11.76 15.11 8.16
N THR A 66 -12.51 14.69 9.19
CA THR A 66 -12.70 13.27 9.51
C THR A 66 -13.98 12.67 8.96
N GLU A 67 -14.89 13.47 8.38
CA GLU A 67 -16.23 13.03 7.93
C GLU A 67 -16.16 11.90 6.90
N MET A 68 -15.10 11.90 6.10
CA MET A 68 -14.89 10.91 5.05
C MET A 68 -14.03 9.72 5.50
N LEU A 69 -13.54 9.69 6.74
CA LEU A 69 -12.59 8.65 7.19
C LEU A 69 -13.25 7.25 7.13
N VAL A 70 -14.41 7.10 7.76
CA VAL A 70 -15.14 5.81 7.79
C VAL A 70 -15.60 5.38 6.39
N PRO A 71 -16.23 6.22 5.55
CA PRO A 71 -16.53 5.86 4.17
C PRO A 71 -15.29 5.37 3.40
N ARG A 72 -14.15 6.03 3.55
CA ARG A 72 -12.91 5.66 2.87
C ARG A 72 -12.30 4.35 3.36
N ILE A 73 -12.52 4.00 4.63
CA ILE A 73 -12.12 2.69 5.17
C ILE A 73 -12.88 1.57 4.43
N TYR A 74 -14.21 1.69 4.29
CA TYR A 74 -15.00 0.70 3.55
C TYR A 74 -14.63 0.63 2.07
N GLU A 75 -14.43 1.78 1.41
CA GLU A 75 -13.96 1.82 0.02
C GLU A 75 -12.62 1.10 -0.12
N MET A 76 -11.67 1.34 0.78
CA MET A 76 -10.34 0.73 0.74
C MET A 76 -10.39 -0.77 1.03
N ALA A 77 -11.20 -1.22 1.99
CA ALA A 77 -11.41 -2.64 2.26
C ALA A 77 -12.00 -3.36 1.05
N ALA A 78 -13.02 -2.76 0.41
CA ALA A 78 -13.60 -3.28 -0.82
C ALA A 78 -12.57 -3.32 -1.96
N ASP A 79 -11.75 -2.27 -2.11
CA ASP A 79 -10.68 -2.22 -3.11
C ASP A 79 -9.62 -3.32 -2.88
N TYR A 80 -9.23 -3.58 -1.64
CA TYR A 80 -8.28 -4.66 -1.29
C TYR A 80 -8.81 -6.03 -1.71
N ILE A 81 -10.05 -6.34 -1.32
CA ILE A 81 -10.67 -7.64 -1.60
C ILE A 81 -10.98 -7.78 -3.11
N ALA A 82 -11.50 -6.73 -3.74
CA ALA A 82 -11.79 -6.74 -5.18
C ALA A 82 -10.53 -6.91 -6.04
N ALA A 83 -9.38 -6.41 -5.56
CA ALA A 83 -8.10 -6.59 -6.24
C ALA A 83 -7.52 -8.01 -6.10
N GLY A 84 -8.11 -8.86 -5.24
CA GLY A 84 -7.71 -10.25 -5.08
C GLY A 84 -7.07 -10.61 -3.74
N LEU A 85 -7.03 -9.69 -2.77
CA LEU A 85 -6.70 -10.07 -1.40
C LEU A 85 -7.85 -10.90 -0.82
N ASP A 86 -7.53 -12.11 -0.39
CA ASP A 86 -8.46 -13.09 0.14
C ASP A 86 -8.52 -12.95 1.68
N PRO A 87 -9.66 -12.54 2.27
CA PRO A 87 -9.79 -12.39 3.72
C PRO A 87 -9.53 -13.66 4.52
N GLU A 88 -9.67 -14.84 3.89
CA GLU A 88 -9.36 -16.11 4.55
C GLU A 88 -7.85 -16.39 4.61
N LYS A 89 -7.08 -15.84 3.69
CA LYS A 89 -5.63 -16.04 3.60
C LYS A 89 -4.82 -14.94 4.27
N THR A 90 -5.36 -13.70 4.30
CA THR A 90 -4.70 -12.55 4.89
C THR A 90 -5.60 -11.82 5.88
N ALA A 91 -5.05 -11.32 6.98
CA ALA A 91 -5.79 -10.48 7.90
C ALA A 91 -5.94 -9.07 7.32
N ILE A 92 -7.16 -8.69 6.93
CA ILE A 92 -7.49 -7.32 6.50
C ILE A 92 -8.25 -6.67 7.65
N PHE A 93 -7.72 -5.56 8.20
CA PHE A 93 -8.29 -4.93 9.38
C PHE A 93 -7.99 -3.43 9.44
N VAL A 94 -8.68 -2.71 10.32
CA VAL A 94 -8.45 -1.28 10.57
C VAL A 94 -7.53 -1.11 11.79
N GLN A 95 -6.54 -0.25 11.70
CA GLN A 95 -5.53 -0.02 12.74
C GLN A 95 -6.17 0.27 14.10
N SER A 96 -7.20 1.13 14.15
CA SER A 96 -7.88 1.52 15.39
C SER A 96 -8.67 0.40 16.08
N GLN A 97 -8.93 -0.73 15.42
CA GLN A 97 -9.51 -1.92 16.03
C GLN A 97 -8.53 -2.63 16.98
N ILE A 98 -7.23 -2.40 16.82
CA ILE A 98 -6.15 -3.04 17.59
C ILE A 98 -5.46 -1.99 18.44
N LYS A 99 -5.94 -1.81 19.66
CA LYS A 99 -5.47 -0.74 20.57
C LYS A 99 -4.04 -0.92 21.06
N GLU A 100 -3.52 -2.12 20.94
CA GLU A 100 -2.15 -2.49 21.23
C GLU A 100 -1.12 -1.69 20.43
N HIS A 101 -1.47 -1.23 19.22
CA HIS A 101 -0.65 -0.29 18.46
C HIS A 101 -0.37 1.00 19.23
N ALA A 102 -1.40 1.58 19.84
CA ALA A 102 -1.28 2.80 20.63
C ALA A 102 -0.49 2.57 21.92
N GLU A 103 -0.72 1.45 22.61
CA GLU A 103 0.04 1.09 23.80
C GLU A 103 1.52 0.92 23.48
N LEU A 104 1.86 0.14 22.43
CA LEU A 104 3.24 -0.05 22.05
C LEU A 104 3.90 1.26 21.62
N HIS A 105 3.21 2.08 20.82
CA HIS A 105 3.69 3.40 20.43
C HIS A 105 4.01 4.27 21.66
N LEU A 106 3.11 4.31 22.66
CA LEU A 106 3.32 5.05 23.89
C LEU A 106 4.57 4.56 24.64
N LEU A 107 4.74 3.24 24.81
CA LEU A 107 5.90 2.67 25.50
C LEU A 107 7.21 2.96 24.77
N LEU A 108 7.21 2.85 23.45
CA LEU A 108 8.38 3.19 22.63
C LEU A 108 8.70 4.69 22.68
N SER A 109 7.71 5.57 22.75
CA SER A 109 7.93 7.02 22.83
C SER A 109 8.71 7.46 24.08
N MET A 110 8.72 6.65 25.15
CA MET A 110 9.46 6.92 26.38
C MET A 110 10.95 6.63 26.26
N VAL A 111 11.36 5.86 25.25
CA VAL A 111 12.75 5.40 25.13
C VAL A 111 13.47 5.87 23.85
N ILE A 112 12.72 6.43 22.90
CA ILE A 112 13.26 6.87 21.61
C ILE A 112 13.53 8.37 21.61
N PRO A 113 14.77 8.82 21.32
CA PRO A 113 15.12 10.23 21.25
C PRO A 113 14.39 10.95 20.09
N ILE A 114 13.86 12.14 20.34
CA ILE A 114 13.21 13.00 19.34
C ILE A 114 14.05 13.15 18.05
N PRO A 115 15.39 13.42 18.09
CA PRO A 115 16.18 13.56 16.88
C PRO A 115 16.18 12.37 15.93
N TRP A 116 15.82 11.16 16.44
CA TRP A 116 15.69 9.98 15.58
C TRP A 116 14.47 10.11 14.65
N LEU A 117 13.40 10.72 15.12
CA LEU A 117 12.17 10.94 14.35
C LEU A 117 12.36 12.11 13.37
N GLU A 118 12.97 13.19 13.83
CA GLU A 118 13.20 14.39 13.03
C GLU A 118 14.15 14.17 11.84
N ARG A 119 15.05 13.18 11.90
CA ARG A 119 15.99 12.88 10.80
C ARG A 119 15.34 12.11 9.65
N VAL A 120 14.12 11.59 9.82
CA VAL A 120 13.41 10.85 8.76
C VAL A 120 13.10 11.80 7.60
N PRO A 121 13.55 11.51 6.36
CA PRO A 121 13.43 12.46 5.24
C PRO A 121 12.00 12.88 4.95
N SER A 122 11.06 11.93 4.94
CA SER A 122 9.64 12.22 4.68
C SER A 122 8.96 13.04 5.79
N TYR A 123 9.47 13.02 7.01
CA TYR A 123 9.02 13.91 8.08
C TYR A 123 9.40 15.36 7.75
N LYS A 124 10.69 15.60 7.45
CA LYS A 124 11.18 16.94 7.10
C LYS A 124 10.44 17.56 5.93
N GLU A 125 10.34 16.79 4.83
CA GLU A 125 9.64 17.22 3.61
C GLU A 125 8.18 17.63 3.88
N LYS A 126 7.46 16.87 4.69
CA LYS A 126 6.06 17.17 5.00
C LYS A 126 5.88 18.32 6.00
N VAL A 127 6.77 18.47 6.97
CA VAL A 127 6.77 19.65 7.87
C VAL A 127 6.96 20.91 7.05
N GLU A 128 7.94 20.92 6.14
CA GLU A 128 8.22 22.09 5.29
C GLU A 128 7.08 22.38 4.30
N SER A 129 6.50 21.35 3.68
CA SER A 129 5.50 21.53 2.63
C SER A 129 4.07 21.73 3.14
N LEU A 130 3.71 21.18 4.31
CA LEU A 130 2.34 21.18 4.84
C LEU A 130 2.19 21.98 6.15
N GLY A 131 3.29 22.44 6.75
CA GLY A 131 3.27 23.16 8.03
C GLY A 131 2.79 22.32 9.21
N LEU A 132 3.00 20.99 9.17
CA LEU A 132 2.54 20.05 10.19
C LEU A 132 3.53 20.02 11.37
N ASP A 133 3.14 20.57 12.51
CA ASP A 133 3.97 20.70 13.73
C ASP A 133 3.38 20.00 14.96
N SER A 134 2.32 19.20 14.77
CA SER A 134 1.68 18.51 15.87
C SER A 134 2.56 17.36 16.43
N TYR A 135 2.38 17.07 17.74
CA TYR A 135 3.02 15.90 18.37
C TYR A 135 2.69 14.59 17.65
N GLY A 136 1.43 14.43 17.22
CA GLY A 136 1.00 13.25 16.48
C GLY A 136 1.73 13.10 15.14
N PHE A 137 2.02 14.23 14.47
CA PHE A 137 2.80 14.19 13.23
C PHE A 137 4.27 13.90 13.48
N LEU A 138 4.88 14.46 14.52
CA LEU A 138 6.24 14.07 14.93
C LEU A 138 6.33 12.57 15.25
N GLY A 139 5.28 12.02 15.87
CA GLY A 139 5.23 10.63 16.32
C GLY A 139 4.95 9.59 15.21
N TYR A 140 4.54 9.99 14.00
CA TYR A 140 4.09 9.02 12.99
C TYR A 140 5.16 7.99 12.57
N PRO A 141 6.47 8.30 12.48
CA PRO A 141 7.46 7.27 12.13
C PRO A 141 7.61 6.19 13.23
N LEU A 142 7.38 6.58 14.49
CA LEU A 142 7.37 5.66 15.62
C LEU A 142 6.08 4.84 15.66
N LEU A 143 4.93 5.42 15.30
CA LEU A 143 3.68 4.68 15.15
C LEU A 143 3.80 3.63 14.05
N GLN A 144 4.42 3.96 12.91
CA GLN A 144 4.70 2.99 11.85
C GLN A 144 5.63 1.87 12.34
N THR A 145 6.62 2.20 13.15
CA THR A 145 7.46 1.19 13.80
C THR A 145 6.65 0.27 14.70
N ALA A 146 5.77 0.83 15.55
CA ALA A 146 4.88 0.05 16.42
C ALA A 146 3.98 -0.88 15.60
N ASP A 147 3.39 -0.39 14.50
CA ASP A 147 2.58 -1.20 13.58
C ASP A 147 3.34 -2.42 13.05
N ILE A 148 4.61 -2.24 12.69
CA ILE A 148 5.46 -3.31 12.15
C ILE A 148 5.81 -4.35 13.20
N ILE A 149 6.31 -3.89 14.35
CA ILE A 149 6.90 -4.81 15.34
C ILE A 149 5.86 -5.47 16.23
N ILE A 150 4.64 -4.93 16.34
CA ILE A 150 3.58 -5.54 17.15
C ILE A 150 3.15 -6.91 16.62
N TYR A 151 3.21 -7.11 15.30
CA TYR A 151 2.97 -8.41 14.66
C TYR A 151 4.23 -9.26 14.59
N ARG A 152 5.36 -8.78 15.10
CA ARG A 152 6.67 -9.40 14.94
C ARG A 152 7.00 -9.67 13.47
N ALA A 153 6.68 -8.68 12.61
CA ALA A 153 6.84 -8.80 11.18
C ALA A 153 8.32 -8.96 10.79
N ASN A 154 8.59 -10.00 10.00
CA ASN A 154 9.94 -10.24 9.44
C ASN A 154 10.15 -9.42 8.17
N VAL A 155 9.06 -9.17 7.42
CA VAL A 155 9.11 -8.59 6.07
C VAL A 155 8.05 -7.50 5.92
N VAL A 156 8.46 -6.39 5.32
CA VAL A 156 7.57 -5.27 4.99
C VAL A 156 7.80 -4.91 3.52
N PRO A 157 6.83 -5.16 2.62
CA PRO A 157 6.95 -4.75 1.22
C PRO A 157 6.87 -3.22 1.12
N VAL A 158 7.90 -2.62 0.57
CA VAL A 158 8.07 -1.16 0.54
C VAL A 158 8.69 -0.64 -0.75
N GLY A 159 8.37 0.60 -1.11
CA GLY A 159 9.15 1.38 -2.06
C GLY A 159 10.50 1.80 -1.49
N LYS A 160 11.43 2.17 -2.36
CA LYS A 160 12.77 2.63 -1.95
C LYS A 160 12.73 3.85 -1.01
N ASP A 161 11.75 4.73 -1.19
CA ASP A 161 11.52 5.91 -0.36
C ASP A 161 11.12 5.58 1.09
N GLN A 162 10.61 4.38 1.35
CA GLN A 162 10.21 3.89 2.67
C GLN A 162 11.34 3.16 3.42
N LEU A 163 12.48 2.88 2.80
CA LEU A 163 13.61 2.22 3.46
C LEU A 163 14.11 2.95 4.72
N PRO A 164 14.14 4.31 4.78
CA PRO A 164 14.50 5.01 6.01
C PRO A 164 13.58 4.69 7.20
N HIS A 165 12.29 4.44 6.98
CA HIS A 165 11.36 4.02 8.02
C HIS A 165 11.65 2.59 8.52
N ILE A 166 12.02 1.68 7.62
CA ILE A 166 12.42 0.33 8.00
C ILE A 166 13.71 0.36 8.83
N GLU A 167 14.67 1.20 8.46
CA GLU A 167 15.89 1.34 9.24
C GLU A 167 15.63 1.94 10.62
N LEU A 168 14.76 2.96 10.71
CA LEU A 168 14.30 3.47 12.01
C LEU A 168 13.67 2.34 12.85
N ALA A 169 12.80 1.52 12.28
CA ALA A 169 12.17 0.41 12.98
C ALA A 169 13.23 -0.57 13.53
N ARG A 170 14.28 -0.87 12.77
CA ARG A 170 15.40 -1.71 13.20
C ARG A 170 16.20 -1.09 14.34
N GLU A 171 16.48 0.21 14.25
CA GLU A 171 17.15 0.94 15.33
C GLU A 171 16.33 0.95 16.63
N VAL A 172 15.01 1.14 16.52
CA VAL A 172 14.07 1.07 17.65
C VAL A 172 14.10 -0.33 18.28
N VAL A 173 14.04 -1.39 17.47
CA VAL A 173 14.14 -2.78 17.94
C VAL A 173 15.45 -3.01 18.69
N ARG A 174 16.60 -2.61 18.13
CA ARG A 174 17.92 -2.77 18.77
C ARG A 174 18.00 -2.02 20.09
N ARG A 175 17.44 -0.79 20.17
CA ARG A 175 17.41 -0.01 21.40
C ARG A 175 16.51 -0.66 22.44
N PHE A 176 15.35 -1.17 22.05
CA PHE A 176 14.47 -1.91 22.95
C PHE A 176 15.20 -3.16 23.52
N HIS A 177 15.85 -3.93 22.64
CA HIS A 177 16.62 -5.13 23.05
C HIS A 177 17.75 -4.80 24.00
N TYR A 178 18.47 -3.71 23.76
CA TYR A 178 19.53 -3.25 24.66
C TYR A 178 19.01 -2.93 26.06
N LEU A 179 17.82 -2.35 26.17
CA LEU A 179 17.26 -1.92 27.45
C LEU A 179 16.50 -3.04 28.20
N TYR A 180 15.81 -3.90 27.46
CA TYR A 180 14.80 -4.81 28.04
C TYR A 180 14.96 -6.29 27.63
N GLY A 181 15.86 -6.60 26.72
CA GLY A 181 16.04 -7.95 26.17
C GLY A 181 15.27 -8.18 24.86
N GLU A 182 15.49 -9.34 24.25
CA GLU A 182 14.97 -9.67 22.92
C GLU A 182 13.49 -10.01 22.94
N VAL A 183 12.69 -9.27 22.14
CA VAL A 183 11.25 -9.47 21.98
C VAL A 183 10.86 -9.52 20.50
N PHE A 184 11.43 -8.68 19.66
CA PHE A 184 11.01 -8.48 18.27
C PHE A 184 12.04 -9.01 17.27
N PRO A 185 11.64 -9.57 16.12
CA PRO A 185 12.57 -9.72 15.00
C PRO A 185 12.94 -8.34 14.44
N GLU A 186 14.15 -8.18 13.90
CA GLU A 186 14.47 -7.00 13.09
C GLU A 186 13.76 -7.09 11.75
N PRO A 187 12.88 -6.13 11.38
CA PRO A 187 12.16 -6.16 10.13
C PRO A 187 13.08 -5.91 8.93
N LYS A 188 12.74 -6.50 7.78
CA LYS A 188 13.43 -6.32 6.50
C LYS A 188 12.49 -5.72 5.47
N GLY A 189 12.94 -4.67 4.79
CA GLY A 189 12.23 -4.14 3.63
C GLY A 189 12.32 -5.11 2.45
N LEU A 190 11.18 -5.50 1.90
CA LEU A 190 11.10 -6.22 0.64
C LEU A 190 10.84 -5.19 -0.47
N ILE A 191 11.90 -4.85 -1.20
CA ILE A 191 11.76 -3.94 -2.34
C ILE A 191 11.03 -4.68 -3.46
N THR A 192 9.85 -4.20 -3.76
CA THR A 192 9.04 -4.72 -4.85
C THR A 192 9.37 -3.97 -6.15
N LYS A 193 9.20 -4.64 -7.30
CA LYS A 193 9.35 -3.99 -8.59
C LYS A 193 8.13 -3.10 -8.81
N PHE A 194 8.21 -1.85 -8.37
CA PHE A 194 7.17 -0.87 -8.65
C PHE A 194 7.31 -0.34 -10.06
N GLN A 195 6.26 -0.43 -10.83
CA GLN A 195 6.13 0.36 -12.02
C GLN A 195 5.52 1.71 -11.63
N VAL A 196 6.33 2.76 -11.71
CA VAL A 196 5.85 4.12 -11.46
C VAL A 196 4.95 4.51 -12.63
N LEU A 197 3.66 4.70 -12.36
CA LEU A 197 2.72 5.19 -13.36
C LEU A 197 2.71 6.72 -13.38
N PRO A 198 2.86 7.34 -14.56
CA PRO A 198 2.64 8.77 -14.69
C PRO A 198 1.16 9.10 -14.50
N GLY A 199 0.85 10.31 -14.06
CA GLY A 199 -0.50 10.85 -14.08
C GLY A 199 -1.03 11.09 -15.50
N THR A 200 -2.29 11.50 -15.60
CA THR A 200 -2.93 11.80 -16.88
C THR A 200 -2.27 12.99 -17.61
N ASP A 201 -1.53 13.81 -16.90
CA ASP A 201 -0.74 14.97 -17.38
C ASP A 201 0.72 14.63 -17.69
N GLY A 202 1.14 13.37 -17.51
CA GLY A 202 2.51 12.92 -17.70
C GLY A 202 3.44 13.16 -16.50
N GLN A 203 2.99 13.86 -15.46
CA GLN A 203 3.73 14.06 -14.23
C GLN A 203 3.52 12.87 -13.25
N LYS A 204 4.18 12.89 -12.09
CA LYS A 204 3.94 11.88 -11.05
C LYS A 204 2.47 11.86 -10.65
N MET A 205 1.84 10.69 -10.68
CA MET A 205 0.45 10.52 -10.26
C MET A 205 0.26 10.94 -8.81
N SER A 206 -0.71 11.80 -8.55
CA SER A 206 -1.01 12.33 -7.21
C SER A 206 -2.47 12.72 -7.06
N LYS A 207 -3.04 12.40 -5.90
CA LYS A 207 -4.40 12.85 -5.53
C LYS A 207 -4.46 14.38 -5.44
N THR A 208 -3.40 15.01 -4.95
CA THR A 208 -3.30 16.47 -4.78
C THR A 208 -3.36 17.21 -6.12
N TYR A 209 -2.79 16.65 -7.17
CA TYR A 209 -2.81 17.25 -8.51
C TYR A 209 -4.04 16.85 -9.34
N GLY A 210 -4.87 15.92 -8.83
CA GLY A 210 -6.06 15.47 -9.56
C GLY A 210 -5.78 14.71 -10.86
N ASN A 211 -4.53 14.34 -11.12
CA ASN A 211 -4.05 13.70 -12.34
C ASN A 211 -4.08 12.16 -12.29
N PHE A 212 -4.94 11.60 -11.46
CA PHE A 212 -5.00 10.15 -11.22
C PHE A 212 -6.25 9.50 -11.84
N ILE A 213 -6.14 8.21 -12.14
CA ILE A 213 -7.25 7.32 -12.48
C ILE A 213 -7.54 6.47 -11.25
N ALA A 214 -8.75 6.63 -10.66
CA ALA A 214 -9.16 5.82 -9.52
C ALA A 214 -9.56 4.41 -9.97
N LEU A 215 -9.33 3.41 -9.11
CA LEU A 215 -9.74 2.02 -9.38
C LEU A 215 -11.27 1.89 -9.53
N GLY A 216 -12.03 2.68 -8.77
CA GLY A 216 -13.47 2.72 -8.82
C GLY A 216 -14.05 3.65 -9.90
N ASP A 217 -13.23 4.27 -10.78
CA ASP A 217 -13.74 5.11 -11.85
C ASP A 217 -14.62 4.30 -12.82
N GLY A 218 -15.88 4.73 -13.00
CA GLY A 218 -16.78 4.13 -13.99
C GLY A 218 -16.39 4.47 -15.44
N PRO A 219 -16.95 3.77 -16.43
CA PRO A 219 -16.55 3.90 -17.84
C PRO A 219 -16.58 5.33 -18.40
N ASP A 220 -17.57 6.15 -18.02
CA ASP A 220 -17.66 7.54 -18.47
C ASP A 220 -16.58 8.45 -17.87
N VAL A 221 -16.22 8.22 -16.60
CA VAL A 221 -15.13 8.94 -15.94
C VAL A 221 -13.79 8.54 -16.54
N LEU A 222 -13.58 7.24 -16.75
CA LEU A 222 -12.40 6.70 -17.42
C LEU A 222 -12.25 7.31 -18.83
N LYS A 223 -13.33 7.34 -19.61
CA LYS A 223 -13.34 7.94 -20.94
C LYS A 223 -12.89 9.40 -20.91
N ARG A 224 -13.44 10.22 -20.01
CA ARG A 224 -13.02 11.63 -19.89
C ARG A 224 -11.53 11.74 -19.54
N LYS A 225 -11.07 11.02 -18.50
CA LYS A 225 -9.68 11.06 -18.04
C LYS A 225 -8.72 10.57 -19.10
N ILE A 226 -8.99 9.45 -19.77
CA ILE A 226 -8.10 8.88 -20.78
C ILE A 226 -8.06 9.72 -22.04
N MET A 227 -9.21 10.23 -22.48
CA MET A 227 -9.25 11.10 -23.68
C MET A 227 -8.55 12.45 -23.45
N SER A 228 -8.49 12.94 -22.19
CA SER A 228 -7.74 14.15 -21.83
C SER A 228 -6.26 13.88 -21.48
N MET A 229 -5.80 12.62 -21.46
CA MET A 229 -4.40 12.33 -21.14
C MET A 229 -3.43 13.12 -22.02
N PHE A 230 -2.32 13.52 -21.41
CA PHE A 230 -1.21 14.12 -22.11
C PHE A 230 -0.76 13.22 -23.28
N THR A 231 -0.50 13.83 -24.41
CA THR A 231 0.10 13.18 -25.58
C THR A 231 1.34 13.97 -25.97
N ASP A 232 2.23 13.31 -26.67
CA ASP A 232 3.47 13.92 -27.15
C ASP A 232 3.23 15.24 -27.90
N PRO A 233 3.69 16.38 -27.40
CA PRO A 233 3.47 17.67 -28.03
C PRO A 233 4.19 17.81 -29.36
N ALA A 234 5.22 17.01 -29.64
CA ALA A 234 5.92 17.00 -30.91
C ALA A 234 5.12 16.28 -32.02
N LYS A 235 4.16 15.39 -31.65
CA LYS A 235 3.31 14.68 -32.60
C LYS A 235 1.99 15.43 -32.85
N ILE A 236 2.05 16.50 -33.63
CA ILE A 236 0.85 17.30 -33.99
C ILE A 236 0.04 16.60 -35.06
N HIS A 237 0.70 16.08 -36.11
CA HIS A 237 0.07 15.30 -37.18
C HIS A 237 0.35 13.81 -37.00
N LYS A 238 -0.47 12.96 -37.64
CA LYS A 238 -0.27 11.51 -37.59
C LYS A 238 1.08 11.07 -38.16
N THR A 239 1.58 11.81 -39.12
CA THR A 239 2.88 11.54 -39.82
C THR A 239 4.08 12.05 -39.05
N ASP A 240 3.87 12.81 -37.95
CA ASP A 240 5.00 13.29 -37.14
C ASP A 240 5.57 12.14 -36.30
N PRO A 241 6.91 12.04 -36.18
CA PRO A 241 7.54 11.12 -35.24
C PRO A 241 7.06 11.38 -33.82
N GLY A 242 6.78 10.29 -33.07
CA GLY A 242 6.40 10.40 -31.66
C GLY A 242 7.46 9.84 -30.72
N HIS A 243 7.30 10.11 -29.42
CA HIS A 243 8.20 9.63 -28.35
C HIS A 243 7.43 8.63 -27.43
N PRO A 244 7.26 7.37 -27.87
CA PRO A 244 6.43 6.39 -27.16
C PRO A 244 6.93 6.07 -25.75
N LYS A 245 8.25 6.21 -25.49
CA LYS A 245 8.83 5.96 -24.15
C LYS A 245 8.34 6.95 -23.09
N ASP A 246 8.08 8.19 -23.49
CA ASP A 246 7.65 9.26 -22.62
C ASP A 246 6.12 9.50 -22.65
N CYS A 247 5.42 8.75 -23.50
CA CYS A 247 3.98 8.86 -23.69
C CYS A 247 3.22 8.08 -22.62
N PRO A 248 2.46 8.74 -21.71
CA PRO A 248 1.66 8.05 -20.68
C PRO A 248 0.72 7.01 -21.28
N VAL A 249 0.05 7.31 -22.38
CA VAL A 249 -0.87 6.37 -23.04
C VAL A 249 -0.15 5.08 -23.46
N ASN A 250 1.07 5.17 -23.99
CA ASN A 250 1.84 4.00 -24.36
C ASN A 250 2.29 3.21 -23.11
N ILE A 251 2.75 3.89 -22.06
CA ILE A 251 3.14 3.27 -20.79
C ILE A 251 1.97 2.45 -20.22
N TYR A 252 0.77 3.03 -20.16
CA TYR A 252 -0.41 2.31 -19.68
C TYR A 252 -0.80 1.14 -20.59
N ARG A 253 -0.71 1.32 -21.91
CA ARG A 253 -1.00 0.22 -22.85
C ARG A 253 -0.06 -0.95 -22.69
N THR A 254 1.22 -0.74 -22.42
CA THR A 254 2.18 -1.84 -22.18
C THR A 254 1.84 -2.66 -20.92
N ILE A 255 1.03 -2.11 -20.01
CA ILE A 255 0.64 -2.80 -18.76
C ILE A 255 -0.70 -3.50 -18.91
N TYR A 256 -1.69 -2.83 -19.53
CA TYR A 256 -3.09 -3.26 -19.49
C TYR A 256 -3.64 -3.77 -20.81
N ASP A 257 -2.97 -3.50 -21.95
CA ASP A 257 -3.47 -3.85 -23.27
C ASP A 257 -2.86 -5.18 -23.75
N ALA A 258 -3.60 -6.27 -23.53
CA ALA A 258 -3.19 -7.60 -23.95
C ALA A 258 -3.06 -7.73 -25.49
N GLU A 259 -3.73 -6.85 -26.26
CA GLU A 259 -3.72 -6.83 -27.72
C GLU A 259 -2.75 -5.77 -28.27
N LEU A 260 -1.84 -5.25 -27.45
CA LEU A 260 -0.87 -4.23 -27.86
C LEU A 260 0.00 -4.75 -29.01
N PRO A 261 -0.02 -4.10 -30.20
CA PRO A 261 0.84 -4.50 -31.29
C PRO A 261 2.33 -4.35 -30.91
N ALA A 262 3.12 -5.39 -31.15
CA ALA A 262 4.54 -5.42 -30.78
C ALA A 262 5.36 -4.28 -31.44
N ASP A 263 4.96 -3.84 -32.64
CA ASP A 263 5.61 -2.80 -33.42
C ASP A 263 5.01 -1.39 -33.21
N LEU A 264 4.04 -1.24 -32.28
CA LEU A 264 3.37 0.06 -32.05
C LEU A 264 4.35 1.19 -31.75
N ALA A 265 5.31 0.93 -30.85
CA ALA A 265 6.30 1.93 -30.46
C ALA A 265 7.20 2.35 -31.62
N GLU A 266 7.65 1.39 -32.42
CA GLU A 266 8.47 1.64 -33.60
C GLU A 266 7.72 2.44 -34.67
N LYS A 267 6.49 2.05 -34.97
CA LYS A 267 5.61 2.77 -35.91
C LYS A 267 5.31 4.18 -35.44
N CYS A 268 5.04 4.36 -34.12
CA CYS A 268 4.82 5.70 -33.56
C CYS A 268 6.07 6.58 -33.71
N ALA A 269 7.25 6.05 -33.40
CA ALA A 269 8.53 6.78 -33.54
C ALA A 269 8.90 7.09 -35.01
N ALA A 270 8.49 6.22 -35.93
CA ALA A 270 8.71 6.44 -37.36
C ALA A 270 7.71 7.42 -38.02
N GLY A 271 6.68 7.88 -37.27
CA GLY A 271 5.64 8.74 -37.85
C GLY A 271 4.68 8.01 -38.78
N ASP A 272 4.47 6.70 -38.58
CA ASP A 272 3.51 5.93 -39.36
C ASP A 272 2.09 6.48 -39.20
N SER A 273 1.47 6.84 -40.30
CA SER A 273 0.14 7.46 -40.36
C SER A 273 -1.00 6.54 -39.88
N SER A 274 -0.75 5.22 -39.75
CA SER A 274 -1.69 4.27 -39.17
C SER A 274 -1.83 4.48 -37.66
N ILE A 275 -0.82 5.10 -37.00
CA ILE A 275 -0.76 5.32 -35.56
C ILE A 275 -1.17 6.75 -35.20
N GLY A 276 -2.34 6.90 -34.60
CA GLY A 276 -2.84 8.20 -34.10
C GLY A 276 -3.11 8.20 -32.61
N CYS A 277 -2.77 9.30 -31.91
CA CYS A 277 -2.93 9.44 -30.46
C CYS A 277 -4.36 9.16 -29.98
N VAL A 278 -5.39 9.63 -30.72
CA VAL A 278 -6.80 9.35 -30.41
C VAL A 278 -7.12 7.86 -30.50
N GLY A 279 -6.57 7.16 -31.49
CA GLY A 279 -6.70 5.70 -31.64
C GLY A 279 -6.08 4.96 -30.47
N CYS A 280 -4.86 5.36 -30.06
CA CYS A 280 -4.17 4.81 -28.89
C CYS A 280 -4.96 5.02 -27.59
N LYS A 281 -5.53 6.20 -27.36
CA LYS A 281 -6.39 6.50 -26.21
C LYS A 281 -7.65 5.64 -26.20
N LYS A 282 -8.31 5.43 -27.35
CA LYS A 282 -9.48 4.56 -27.44
C LYS A 282 -9.14 3.09 -27.16
N ALA A 283 -7.98 2.62 -27.61
CA ALA A 283 -7.49 1.28 -27.32
C ALA A 283 -7.19 1.12 -25.80
N LEU A 284 -6.48 2.10 -25.22
CA LEU A 284 -6.24 2.14 -23.77
C LEU A 284 -7.53 2.12 -22.95
N LEU A 285 -8.53 2.90 -23.36
CA LEU A 285 -9.83 2.93 -22.67
C LEU A 285 -10.45 1.52 -22.63
N ARG A 286 -10.49 0.83 -23.76
CA ARG A 286 -10.99 -0.56 -23.83
C ARG A 286 -10.21 -1.45 -22.91
N ALA A 287 -8.89 -1.44 -23.04
CA ALA A 287 -8.00 -2.28 -22.24
C ALA A 287 -8.20 -2.10 -20.71
N ILE A 288 -8.30 -0.85 -20.22
CA ILE A 288 -8.53 -0.59 -18.79
C ILE A 288 -9.97 -0.99 -18.37
N VAL A 289 -10.97 -0.75 -19.22
CA VAL A 289 -12.34 -1.19 -18.93
C VAL A 289 -12.41 -2.70 -18.81
N ASP A 290 -11.77 -3.43 -19.72
CA ASP A 290 -11.78 -4.89 -19.72
C ASP A 290 -10.94 -5.46 -18.56
N TYR A 291 -9.72 -4.94 -18.35
CA TYR A 291 -8.82 -5.39 -17.29
C TYR A 291 -9.41 -5.29 -15.88
N PHE A 292 -10.12 -4.19 -15.58
CA PHE A 292 -10.73 -3.96 -14.27
C PHE A 292 -12.23 -4.30 -14.21
N GLN A 293 -12.78 -5.06 -15.16
CA GLN A 293 -14.18 -5.40 -15.17
C GLN A 293 -14.60 -6.18 -13.92
N ASP A 294 -13.92 -7.29 -13.65
CA ASP A 294 -14.21 -8.14 -12.50
C ASP A 294 -13.96 -7.43 -11.16
N PHE A 295 -12.89 -6.61 -11.12
CA PHE A 295 -12.61 -5.76 -9.96
C PHE A 295 -13.81 -4.83 -9.66
N ARG A 296 -14.35 -4.13 -10.68
CA ARG A 296 -15.47 -3.20 -10.47
C ARG A 296 -16.73 -3.91 -10.01
N ILE A 297 -17.05 -5.05 -10.63
CA ILE A 297 -18.22 -5.87 -10.23
C ILE A 297 -18.07 -6.28 -8.78
N ARG A 298 -16.93 -6.88 -8.42
CA ARG A 298 -16.68 -7.36 -7.05
C ARG A 298 -16.68 -6.22 -6.02
N ARG A 299 -16.09 -5.09 -6.37
CA ARG A 299 -16.10 -3.88 -5.53
C ARG A 299 -17.50 -3.37 -5.25
N GLU A 300 -18.36 -3.31 -6.26
CA GLU A 300 -19.75 -2.86 -6.14
C GLU A 300 -20.58 -3.81 -5.26
N GLU A 301 -20.42 -5.10 -5.43
CA GLU A 301 -21.04 -6.13 -4.58
C GLU A 301 -20.65 -5.91 -3.10
N LEU A 302 -19.35 -5.79 -2.81
CA LEU A 302 -18.85 -5.58 -1.45
C LEU A 302 -19.36 -4.28 -0.82
N LEU A 303 -19.41 -3.18 -1.58
CA LEU A 303 -19.91 -1.91 -1.08
C LEU A 303 -21.43 -1.89 -0.88
N SER A 304 -22.16 -2.76 -1.59
CA SER A 304 -23.62 -2.91 -1.40
C SER A 304 -23.97 -3.76 -0.18
N ASP A 305 -23.07 -4.65 0.26
CA ASP A 305 -23.22 -5.48 1.47
C ASP A 305 -22.19 -5.08 2.55
N LYS A 306 -22.50 -4.00 3.26
CA LYS A 306 -21.63 -3.52 4.34
C LYS A 306 -21.47 -4.53 5.47
N SER A 307 -22.47 -5.37 5.74
CA SER A 307 -22.40 -6.37 6.81
C SER A 307 -21.35 -7.43 6.49
N GLN A 308 -21.29 -7.88 5.24
CA GLN A 308 -20.25 -8.81 4.79
C GLN A 308 -18.86 -8.19 4.92
N LEU A 309 -18.71 -6.93 4.51
CA LEU A 309 -17.44 -6.21 4.56
C LEU A 309 -16.97 -6.01 6.01
N GLU A 310 -17.87 -5.64 6.91
CA GLU A 310 -17.61 -5.56 8.35
C GLU A 310 -17.17 -6.91 8.92
N GLY A 311 -17.84 -8.01 8.55
CA GLY A 311 -17.46 -9.36 8.98
C GLY A 311 -16.04 -9.73 8.56
N TYR A 312 -15.59 -9.35 7.36
CA TYR A 312 -14.20 -9.56 6.93
C TYR A 312 -13.22 -8.71 7.75
N LEU A 313 -13.54 -7.46 8.03
CA LEU A 313 -12.70 -6.57 8.84
C LEU A 313 -12.61 -7.05 10.30
N GLU A 314 -13.72 -7.53 10.88
CA GLU A 314 -13.73 -8.08 12.24
C GLU A 314 -12.91 -9.38 12.31
N SER A 315 -13.10 -10.33 11.39
CA SER A 315 -12.31 -11.55 11.34
C SER A 315 -10.81 -11.27 11.17
N GLY A 316 -10.45 -10.28 10.35
CA GLY A 316 -9.08 -9.82 10.21
C GLY A 316 -8.54 -9.19 11.49
N ALA A 317 -9.36 -8.38 12.16
CA ALA A 317 -9.02 -7.74 13.43
C ALA A 317 -8.82 -8.76 14.56
N ASP A 318 -9.61 -9.82 14.62
CA ASP A 318 -9.46 -10.86 15.66
C ASP A 318 -8.11 -11.58 15.52
N ARG A 319 -7.72 -11.96 14.30
CA ARG A 319 -6.39 -12.55 14.02
C ARG A 319 -5.26 -11.57 14.35
N ALA A 320 -5.42 -10.31 14.00
CA ALA A 320 -4.46 -9.25 14.29
C ALA A 320 -4.33 -9.00 15.80
N ARG A 321 -5.46 -8.97 16.53
CA ARG A 321 -5.51 -8.76 17.99
C ARG A 321 -4.87 -9.91 18.74
N GLU A 322 -5.11 -11.15 18.35
CA GLU A 322 -4.47 -12.31 18.95
C GLU A 322 -2.95 -12.16 18.92
N ARG A 323 -2.38 -11.89 17.73
CA ARG A 323 -0.93 -11.70 17.54
C ARG A 323 -0.41 -10.49 18.33
N ALA A 324 -1.11 -9.37 18.28
CA ALA A 324 -0.72 -8.14 18.98
C ALA A 324 -0.74 -8.33 20.50
N THR A 325 -1.76 -9.01 21.04
CA THR A 325 -1.86 -9.33 22.47
C THR A 325 -0.72 -10.22 22.94
N GLU A 326 -0.35 -11.25 22.19
CA GLU A 326 0.82 -12.09 22.48
C GLU A 326 2.10 -11.26 22.54
N THR A 327 2.31 -10.39 21.57
CA THR A 327 3.50 -9.52 21.54
C THR A 327 3.51 -8.56 22.73
N MET A 328 2.38 -7.91 23.03
CA MET A 328 2.29 -6.99 24.17
C MET A 328 2.48 -7.71 25.51
N LYS A 329 2.13 -8.98 25.60
CA LYS A 329 2.46 -9.81 26.77
C LYS A 329 3.97 -9.87 26.97
N LEU A 330 4.75 -10.16 25.93
CA LEU A 330 6.22 -10.20 25.99
C LEU A 330 6.81 -8.81 26.30
N VAL A 331 6.28 -7.75 25.68
CA VAL A 331 6.73 -6.37 25.93
C VAL A 331 6.56 -5.97 27.39
N ARG A 332 5.36 -6.20 27.94
CA ARG A 332 5.07 -5.87 29.35
C ARG A 332 5.92 -6.70 30.31
N GLU A 333 6.23 -7.97 29.99
CA GLU A 333 7.15 -8.80 30.77
C GLU A 333 8.57 -8.23 30.75
N ALA A 334 9.10 -7.93 29.57
CA ALA A 334 10.44 -7.39 29.40
C ALA A 334 10.61 -6.04 30.13
N MET A 335 9.62 -5.15 30.03
CA MET A 335 9.63 -3.84 30.68
C MET A 335 9.20 -3.88 32.15
N LYS A 336 8.84 -5.04 32.69
CA LYS A 336 8.36 -5.23 34.08
C LYS A 336 7.17 -4.34 34.45
N ILE A 337 6.26 -4.13 33.49
CA ILE A 337 5.04 -3.35 33.69
C ILE A 337 4.05 -4.18 34.51
N TYR A 338 3.33 -3.51 35.44
CA TYR A 338 2.32 -4.15 36.29
C TYR A 338 1.32 -4.97 35.48
N ARG A 339 1.04 -6.17 35.94
CA ARG A 339 -0.02 -7.04 35.44
C ARG A 339 -0.92 -7.41 36.59
N PRO A 340 -2.23 -7.20 36.49
CA PRO A 340 -3.15 -7.87 37.41
C PRO A 340 -3.05 -9.38 37.20
N ASN A 341 -3.00 -10.15 38.27
CA ASN A 341 -3.20 -11.59 38.22
C ASN A 341 -4.65 -11.82 37.78
N ILE A 342 -4.85 -12.18 36.51
CA ILE A 342 -6.15 -12.58 35.96
C ILE A 342 -6.22 -14.10 36.05
#